data_af89532c32265253538f1df6d80a95bb
#
_entry.id   af89532c32265253538f1df6d80a95bb
#
_cell.length_a   1.000
_cell.length_b   1.000
_cell.length_c   1.000
_cell.angle_alpha   90.00
_cell.angle_beta   90.00
_cell.angle_gamma   90.00
#
_symmetry.space_group_name_H-M   'P 1'
#
loop_
_entity.id
_entity.type
_entity.pdbx_description
1 polymer ?
#
loop_
_entity_poly.entity_id
_entity_poly.type
_entity_poly.pdbx_seq_one_letter_code
_entity_poly.pdbx_strand_id
1 'polypeptide(L)'
;MRAPRERRLLDIALLTTGGTIDKTYDPLRGVLRNDVSVLDVMLEGMELEGVSLHRVEVLNKDSLDMDTEDHRQIAAVAKEEAGRRDGVVIVHGTDRLTCTGDAIVETTDDSLQVPIVLTGAMRPWIMRNSDAPQNLTESLLAVQILDPGVYVCMHNRVLRLPGVRKDPERLRFVYSSSFQSE
;
A
#
# COMPACT_ATOMS: atom_id res chain seq x y z
N MET A 1 -10.51 36.12 14.86
CA MET A 1 -10.73 34.71 14.47
C MET A 1 -10.28 34.60 13.01
N ARG A 2 -9.22 33.84 12.68
CA ARG A 2 -8.87 33.55 11.28
C ARG A 2 -9.93 32.60 10.74
N ALA A 3 -10.52 32.94 9.58
CA ALA A 3 -11.39 32.02 8.86
C ALA A 3 -10.69 30.69 8.66
N PRO A 4 -11.38 29.52 8.80
CA PRO A 4 -10.79 28.25 8.51
C PRO A 4 -10.32 28.28 7.04
N ARG A 5 -9.03 28.05 6.82
CA ARG A 5 -8.52 27.82 5.46
C ARG A 5 -9.23 26.55 4.96
N GLU A 6 -10.00 26.67 3.88
CA GLU A 6 -10.43 25.49 3.14
C GLU A 6 -9.18 24.64 2.88
N ARG A 7 -9.10 23.46 3.50
CA ARG A 7 -8.02 22.52 3.20
C ARG A 7 -8.22 22.06 1.76
N ARG A 8 -7.27 22.36 0.90
CA ARG A 8 -7.19 21.72 -0.41
C ARG A 8 -7.22 20.21 -0.19
N LEU A 9 -8.08 19.49 -0.91
CA LEU A 9 -8.05 18.04 -0.97
C LEU A 9 -6.67 17.60 -1.46
N LEU A 10 -6.08 16.64 -0.76
CA LEU A 10 -4.84 16.02 -1.22
C LEU A 10 -5.16 15.02 -2.33
N ASP A 11 -4.45 15.13 -3.44
CA ASP A 11 -4.60 14.25 -4.60
C ASP A 11 -3.66 13.05 -4.43
N ILE A 12 -4.22 11.88 -4.12
CA ILE A 12 -3.48 10.67 -3.78
C ILE A 12 -3.66 9.62 -4.89
N ALA A 13 -2.55 9.12 -5.43
CA ALA A 13 -2.61 7.93 -6.28
C ALA A 13 -2.80 6.68 -5.42
N LEU A 14 -3.79 5.86 -5.76
CA LEU A 14 -4.02 4.55 -5.16
C LEU A 14 -3.72 3.46 -6.18
N LEU A 15 -2.52 2.88 -6.10
CA LEU A 15 -2.05 1.82 -6.96
C LEU A 15 -2.52 0.46 -6.44
N THR A 16 -2.99 -0.39 -7.33
CA THR A 16 -3.38 -1.76 -7.02
C THR A 16 -2.54 -2.77 -7.78
N THR A 17 -2.12 -3.82 -7.08
CA THR A 17 -1.27 -4.88 -7.64
C THR A 17 -1.85 -6.28 -7.40
N GLY A 18 -3.06 -6.38 -6.82
CA GLY A 18 -3.66 -7.62 -6.36
C GLY A 18 -3.26 -7.97 -4.92
N GLY A 19 -2.98 -9.24 -4.68
CA GLY A 19 -2.60 -9.74 -3.35
C GLY A 19 -3.79 -10.19 -2.50
N THR A 20 -3.52 -10.51 -1.24
CA THR A 20 -4.50 -11.12 -0.33
C THR A 20 -5.73 -10.24 -0.08
N ILE A 21 -5.59 -8.92 -0.09
CA ILE A 21 -6.69 -7.98 0.15
C ILE A 21 -7.83 -8.17 -0.87
N ASP A 22 -7.47 -8.42 -2.13
CA ASP A 22 -8.39 -8.56 -3.27
C ASP A 22 -8.84 -10.01 -3.52
N LYS A 23 -8.42 -10.99 -2.70
CA LYS A 23 -8.86 -12.37 -2.90
C LYS A 23 -10.34 -12.55 -2.57
N THR A 24 -11.07 -13.08 -3.54
CA THR A 24 -12.48 -13.50 -3.42
C THR A 24 -12.60 -15.01 -3.48
N TYR A 25 -13.70 -15.55 -2.96
CA TYR A 25 -13.93 -16.99 -2.98
C TYR A 25 -14.52 -17.45 -4.32
N ASP A 26 -13.81 -18.35 -5.00
CA ASP A 26 -14.31 -19.05 -6.19
C ASP A 26 -15.03 -20.34 -5.76
N PRO A 27 -16.38 -20.38 -5.80
CA PRO A 27 -17.13 -21.55 -5.35
C PRO A 27 -17.00 -22.75 -6.28
N LEU A 28 -16.64 -22.52 -7.55
CA LEU A 28 -16.45 -23.62 -8.52
C LEU A 28 -15.14 -24.38 -8.28
N ARG A 29 -14.13 -23.69 -7.77
CA ARG A 29 -12.83 -24.27 -7.48
C ARG A 29 -12.57 -24.50 -5.99
N GLY A 30 -13.36 -23.91 -5.12
CA GLY A 30 -13.21 -24.01 -3.68
C GLY A 30 -11.96 -23.28 -3.13
N VAL A 31 -11.48 -22.26 -3.82
CA VAL A 31 -10.23 -21.53 -3.48
C VAL A 31 -10.43 -20.03 -3.43
N LEU A 32 -9.52 -19.34 -2.73
CA LEU A 32 -9.42 -17.88 -2.77
C LEU A 32 -8.50 -17.46 -3.93
N ARG A 33 -8.93 -16.49 -4.74
CA ARG A 33 -8.15 -15.98 -5.88
C ARG A 33 -8.43 -14.51 -6.17
N ASN A 34 -7.51 -13.88 -6.89
CA ASN A 34 -7.64 -12.52 -7.37
C ASN A 34 -8.40 -12.52 -8.72
N ASP A 35 -9.73 -12.39 -8.68
CA ASP A 35 -10.57 -12.30 -9.88
C ASP A 35 -11.05 -10.88 -10.14
N VAL A 36 -11.69 -10.27 -9.14
CA VAL A 36 -12.22 -8.91 -9.21
C VAL A 36 -11.74 -8.14 -8.00
N SER A 37 -11.25 -6.92 -8.21
CA SER A 37 -10.85 -6.07 -7.10
C SER A 37 -12.07 -5.70 -6.26
N VAL A 38 -11.96 -5.90 -4.96
CA VAL A 38 -12.98 -5.50 -3.98
C VAL A 38 -12.74 -4.10 -3.43
N LEU A 39 -11.69 -3.45 -3.90
CA LEU A 39 -11.23 -2.17 -3.36
C LEU A 39 -12.27 -1.05 -3.56
N ASP A 40 -13.03 -1.06 -4.67
CA ASP A 40 -14.09 -0.06 -4.90
C ASP A 40 -15.18 -0.17 -3.83
N VAL A 41 -15.61 -1.40 -3.51
CA VAL A 41 -16.60 -1.65 -2.47
C VAL A 41 -16.07 -1.23 -1.09
N MET A 42 -14.78 -1.45 -0.83
CA MET A 42 -14.14 -0.98 0.41
C MET A 42 -14.16 0.55 0.50
N LEU A 43 -13.79 1.24 -0.59
CA LEU A 43 -13.71 2.70 -0.63
C LEU A 43 -15.10 3.36 -0.53
N GLU A 44 -16.14 2.76 -1.13
CA GLU A 44 -17.53 3.22 -0.98
C GLU A 44 -18.01 3.24 0.47
N GLY A 45 -17.47 2.36 1.31
CA GLY A 45 -17.76 2.30 2.74
C GLY A 45 -16.93 3.25 3.62
N MET A 46 -16.07 4.10 3.05
CA MET A 46 -15.16 4.96 3.78
C MET A 46 -15.49 6.44 3.61
N GLU A 47 -15.39 7.21 4.69
CA GLU A 47 -15.50 8.67 4.67
C GLU A 47 -14.13 9.29 4.31
N LEU A 48 -13.99 9.80 3.10
CA LEU A 48 -12.73 10.27 2.52
C LEU A 48 -12.74 11.78 2.23
N GLU A 49 -13.25 12.59 3.15
CA GLU A 49 -13.40 14.04 2.97
C GLU A 49 -12.07 14.81 2.79
N GLY A 50 -10.95 14.22 3.23
CA GLY A 50 -9.63 14.87 3.19
C GLY A 50 -8.82 14.64 1.92
N VAL A 51 -9.23 13.68 1.07
CA VAL A 51 -8.46 13.21 -0.09
C VAL A 51 -9.32 13.05 -1.34
N SER A 52 -8.68 13.25 -2.49
CA SER A 52 -9.16 12.83 -3.80
C SER A 52 -8.31 11.64 -4.27
N LEU A 53 -8.94 10.51 -4.57
CA LEU A 53 -8.23 9.31 -4.95
C LEU A 53 -8.21 9.13 -6.46
N HIS A 54 -7.00 8.98 -7.00
CA HIS A 54 -6.76 8.58 -8.38
C HIS A 54 -6.33 7.11 -8.42
N ARG A 55 -7.22 6.24 -8.92
CA ARG A 55 -6.95 4.79 -8.97
C ARG A 55 -6.13 4.41 -10.19
N VAL A 56 -5.10 3.59 -9.97
CA VAL A 56 -4.23 3.04 -11.02
C VAL A 56 -4.10 1.54 -10.78
N GLU A 57 -4.65 0.73 -11.67
CA GLU A 57 -4.42 -0.71 -11.68
C GLU A 57 -3.10 -0.97 -12.41
N VAL A 58 -2.10 -1.45 -11.67
CA VAL A 58 -0.77 -1.76 -12.20
C VAL A 58 -0.67 -3.22 -12.58
N LEU A 59 -1.09 -4.10 -11.67
CA LEU A 59 -1.09 -5.55 -11.80
C LEU A 59 -2.28 -6.14 -11.04
N ASN A 60 -2.58 -7.41 -11.32
CA ASN A 60 -3.50 -8.21 -10.50
C ASN A 60 -2.91 -9.62 -10.29
N LYS A 61 -1.86 -9.69 -9.44
CA LYS A 61 -1.11 -10.93 -9.16
C LYS A 61 -1.05 -11.22 -7.66
N ASP A 62 -0.93 -12.50 -7.30
CA ASP A 62 -0.40 -12.85 -5.98
C ASP A 62 1.07 -12.42 -5.89
N SER A 63 1.48 -11.82 -4.78
CA SER A 63 2.86 -11.34 -4.66
C SER A 63 3.90 -12.46 -4.68
N LEU A 64 3.53 -13.70 -4.39
CA LEU A 64 4.41 -14.86 -4.53
C LEU A 64 4.74 -15.18 -5.99
N ASP A 65 3.83 -14.82 -6.91
CA ASP A 65 3.99 -15.04 -8.36
C ASP A 65 4.69 -13.86 -9.06
N MET A 66 4.98 -12.77 -8.34
CA MET A 66 5.67 -11.61 -8.89
C MET A 66 7.15 -11.90 -9.09
N ASP A 67 7.69 -11.44 -10.21
CA ASP A 67 9.11 -11.47 -10.51
C ASP A 67 9.77 -10.08 -10.37
N THR A 68 11.05 -9.99 -10.71
CA THR A 68 11.81 -8.73 -10.61
C THR A 68 11.27 -7.64 -11.54
N GLU A 69 10.72 -8.02 -12.68
CA GLU A 69 10.15 -7.05 -13.64
C GLU A 69 8.83 -6.48 -13.14
N ASP A 70 7.98 -7.29 -12.50
CA ASP A 70 6.77 -6.82 -11.83
C ASP A 70 7.10 -5.75 -10.77
N HIS A 71 8.11 -6.00 -9.92
CA HIS A 71 8.55 -5.03 -8.90
C HIS A 71 9.07 -3.74 -9.52
N ARG A 72 9.83 -3.82 -10.63
CA ARG A 72 10.31 -2.63 -11.37
C ARG A 72 9.18 -1.85 -12.01
N GLN A 73 8.20 -2.54 -12.61
CA GLN A 73 7.02 -1.90 -13.18
C GLN A 73 6.25 -1.13 -12.11
N ILE A 74 6.00 -1.73 -10.96
CA ILE A 74 5.31 -1.06 -9.85
C ILE A 74 6.12 0.15 -9.38
N ALA A 75 7.44 0.01 -9.24
CA ALA A 75 8.32 1.10 -8.83
C ALA A 75 8.32 2.26 -9.83
N ALA A 76 8.33 1.99 -11.13
CA ALA A 76 8.28 3.01 -12.18
C ALA A 76 6.95 3.79 -12.13
N VAL A 77 5.81 3.09 -12.03
CA VAL A 77 4.48 3.73 -11.90
C VAL A 77 4.38 4.54 -10.61
N ALA A 78 4.87 4.00 -9.48
CA ALA A 78 4.87 4.70 -8.21
C ALA A 78 5.68 6.01 -8.27
N LYS A 79 6.86 5.99 -8.91
CA LYS A 79 7.69 7.20 -9.14
C LYS A 79 6.98 8.21 -10.02
N GLU A 80 6.35 7.77 -11.10
CA GLU A 80 5.61 8.63 -12.03
C GLU A 80 4.45 9.33 -11.29
N GLU A 81 3.64 8.59 -10.54
CA GLU A 81 2.53 9.15 -9.78
C GLU A 81 2.99 10.05 -8.64
N ALA A 82 4.10 9.72 -7.96
CA ALA A 82 4.70 10.59 -6.94
C ALA A 82 5.17 11.95 -7.49
N GLY A 83 5.52 12.01 -8.77
CA GLY A 83 5.85 13.27 -9.47
C GLY A 83 4.65 14.14 -9.84
N ARG A 84 3.42 13.62 -9.72
CA ARG A 84 2.18 14.28 -10.16
C ARG A 84 1.16 14.50 -9.04
N ARG A 85 1.29 13.80 -7.93
CA ARG A 85 0.32 13.74 -6.83
C ARG A 85 0.92 14.21 -5.52
N ASP A 86 0.06 14.41 -4.54
CA ASP A 86 0.46 14.79 -3.18
C ASP A 86 0.93 13.58 -2.35
N GLY A 87 0.75 12.35 -2.86
CA GLY A 87 1.21 11.10 -2.25
C GLY A 87 0.76 9.87 -3.02
N VAL A 88 1.33 8.73 -2.69
CA VAL A 88 1.02 7.44 -3.32
C VAL A 88 0.73 6.39 -2.25
N VAL A 89 -0.36 5.66 -2.39
CA VAL A 89 -0.66 4.46 -1.61
C VAL A 89 -0.67 3.25 -2.54
N ILE A 90 0.03 2.18 -2.17
CA ILE A 90 0.13 0.96 -2.96
C ILE A 90 -0.47 -0.20 -2.19
N VAL A 91 -1.56 -0.77 -2.70
CA VAL A 91 -2.16 -1.99 -2.18
C VAL A 91 -1.47 -3.18 -2.83
N HIS A 92 -0.82 -4.02 -2.01
CA HIS A 92 0.09 -5.06 -2.46
C HIS A 92 -0.08 -6.36 -1.65
N GLY A 93 0.31 -7.49 -2.23
CA GLY A 93 0.41 -8.76 -1.50
C GLY A 93 1.57 -8.73 -0.49
N THR A 94 1.32 -9.22 0.72
CA THR A 94 2.23 -9.00 1.86
C THR A 94 3.53 -9.81 1.80
N ASP A 95 3.61 -10.90 1.01
CA ASP A 95 4.77 -11.79 1.01
C ASP A 95 6.01 -11.17 0.36
N ARG A 96 5.82 -10.40 -0.73
CA ARG A 96 6.90 -9.69 -1.44
C ARG A 96 6.73 -8.16 -1.45
N LEU A 97 5.92 -7.62 -0.55
CA LEU A 97 5.69 -6.19 -0.42
C LEU A 97 6.99 -5.42 -0.21
N THR A 98 7.88 -5.93 0.62
CA THR A 98 9.17 -5.28 0.89
C THR A 98 10.11 -5.31 -0.31
N CYS A 99 10.05 -6.35 -1.17
CA CYS A 99 10.81 -6.38 -2.42
C CYS A 99 10.40 -5.23 -3.36
N THR A 100 9.09 -4.98 -3.47
CA THR A 100 8.58 -3.80 -4.22
C THR A 100 9.00 -2.50 -3.56
N GLY A 101 8.92 -2.42 -2.24
CA GLY A 101 9.33 -1.24 -1.49
C GLY A 101 10.81 -0.90 -1.67
N ASP A 102 11.69 -1.90 -1.61
CA ASP A 102 13.13 -1.73 -1.87
C ASP A 102 13.40 -1.31 -3.32
N ALA A 103 12.69 -1.90 -4.31
CA ALA A 103 12.78 -1.47 -5.70
C ALA A 103 12.34 -0.01 -5.92
N ILE A 104 11.34 0.47 -5.16
CA ILE A 104 10.92 1.87 -5.20
C ILE A 104 12.03 2.76 -4.61
N VAL A 105 12.61 2.39 -3.46
CA VAL A 105 13.72 3.13 -2.85
C VAL A 105 14.88 3.25 -3.83
N GLU A 106 15.30 2.14 -4.46
CA GLU A 106 16.37 2.14 -5.47
C GLU A 106 16.05 3.01 -6.70
N THR A 107 14.78 3.01 -7.15
CA THR A 107 14.36 3.74 -8.36
C THR A 107 14.22 5.25 -8.10
N THR A 108 13.85 5.64 -6.89
CA THR A 108 13.55 7.04 -6.55
C THR A 108 14.75 7.78 -5.98
N ASP A 109 15.76 7.06 -5.49
CA ASP A 109 16.87 7.63 -4.72
C ASP A 109 16.32 8.60 -3.65
N ASP A 110 17.02 9.68 -3.37
CA ASP A 110 16.56 10.74 -2.45
C ASP A 110 15.70 11.84 -3.14
N SER A 111 15.16 11.55 -4.34
CA SER A 111 14.44 12.55 -5.15
C SER A 111 12.98 12.71 -4.81
N LEU A 112 12.40 11.86 -3.94
CA LEU A 112 10.99 11.92 -3.56
C LEU A 112 10.63 13.25 -2.89
N GLN A 113 9.52 13.83 -3.33
CA GLN A 113 8.94 15.05 -2.75
C GLN A 113 7.65 14.75 -1.97
N VAL A 114 7.15 13.53 -2.05
CA VAL A 114 5.93 13.07 -1.42
C VAL A 114 6.11 11.67 -0.84
N PRO A 115 5.30 11.26 0.16
CA PRO A 115 5.38 9.91 0.69
C PRO A 115 4.77 8.87 -0.27
N ILE A 116 5.38 7.68 -0.29
CA ILE A 116 4.86 6.47 -0.91
C ILE A 116 4.63 5.45 0.21
N VAL A 117 3.39 5.01 0.38
CA VAL A 117 2.98 4.11 1.46
C VAL A 117 2.50 2.79 0.89
N LEU A 118 3.19 1.69 1.20
CA LEU A 118 2.78 0.34 0.84
C LEU A 118 1.94 -0.27 1.96
N THR A 119 0.86 -0.95 1.57
CA THR A 119 -0.06 -1.64 2.47
C THR A 119 -0.62 -2.90 1.82
N GLY A 120 -1.41 -3.65 2.57
CA GLY A 120 -2.09 -4.84 2.11
C GLY A 120 -2.92 -5.45 3.24
N ALA A 121 -3.21 -6.73 3.17
CA ALA A 121 -3.89 -7.44 4.24
C ALA A 121 -3.31 -8.84 4.45
N MET A 122 -3.27 -9.29 5.69
CA MET A 122 -2.95 -10.69 6.03
C MET A 122 -4.16 -11.60 5.82
N ARG A 123 -5.37 -11.05 5.90
CA ARG A 123 -6.64 -11.77 5.70
C ARG A 123 -7.47 -11.06 4.61
N PRO A 124 -8.01 -11.83 3.63
CA PRO A 124 -8.86 -11.26 2.58
C PRO A 124 -9.98 -10.39 3.14
N TRP A 125 -10.33 -9.32 2.42
CA TRP A 125 -11.39 -8.39 2.84
C TRP A 125 -12.73 -9.08 3.06
N ILE A 126 -13.04 -10.12 2.30
CA ILE A 126 -14.30 -10.88 2.44
C ILE A 126 -14.43 -11.62 3.78
N MET A 127 -13.36 -11.73 4.56
CA MET A 127 -13.40 -12.36 5.88
C MET A 127 -13.88 -11.34 6.93
N ARG A 128 -14.77 -11.78 7.85
CA ARG A 128 -15.31 -10.92 8.92
C ARG A 128 -14.26 -10.29 9.84
N ASN A 129 -13.11 -10.95 9.98
CA ASN A 129 -11.99 -10.50 10.81
C ASN A 129 -10.82 -10.00 9.96
N SER A 130 -11.10 -9.51 8.74
CA SER A 130 -10.08 -8.94 7.87
C SER A 130 -9.42 -7.71 8.50
N ASP A 131 -8.12 -7.60 8.31
CA ASP A 131 -7.33 -6.42 8.67
C ASP A 131 -7.27 -5.37 7.54
N ALA A 132 -7.89 -5.66 6.39
CA ALA A 132 -7.87 -4.79 5.21
C ALA A 132 -8.45 -3.38 5.45
N PRO A 133 -9.65 -3.21 6.07
CA PRO A 133 -10.21 -1.88 6.30
C PRO A 133 -9.32 -1.02 7.20
N GLN A 134 -8.77 -1.60 8.26
CA GLN A 134 -7.84 -0.93 9.16
C GLN A 134 -6.59 -0.47 8.41
N ASN A 135 -5.92 -1.39 7.72
CA ASN A 135 -4.66 -1.10 7.04
C ASN A 135 -4.82 -0.05 5.93
N LEU A 136 -5.93 -0.10 5.18
CA LEU A 136 -6.21 0.90 4.14
C LEU A 136 -6.49 2.28 4.74
N THR A 137 -7.31 2.36 5.80
CA THR A 137 -7.59 3.61 6.52
C THR A 137 -6.33 4.24 7.09
N GLU A 138 -5.50 3.43 7.76
CA GLU A 138 -4.23 3.87 8.32
C GLU A 138 -3.29 4.40 7.24
N SER A 139 -3.20 3.73 6.09
CA SER A 139 -2.33 4.12 4.98
C SER A 139 -2.81 5.41 4.31
N LEU A 140 -4.11 5.58 4.12
CA LEU A 140 -4.70 6.82 3.61
C LEU A 140 -4.55 8.00 4.56
N LEU A 141 -4.48 7.76 5.87
CA LEU A 141 -4.14 8.79 6.85
C LEU A 141 -2.63 9.06 6.86
N ALA A 142 -1.82 8.01 6.87
CA ALA A 142 -0.37 8.11 6.94
C ALA A 142 0.21 8.90 5.76
N VAL A 143 -0.27 8.66 4.54
CA VAL A 143 0.20 9.37 3.34
C VAL A 143 -0.03 10.88 3.39
N GLN A 144 -0.97 11.36 4.22
CA GLN A 144 -1.27 12.78 4.38
C GLN A 144 -0.34 13.50 5.35
N ILE A 145 0.37 12.76 6.21
CA ILE A 145 1.12 13.33 7.35
C ILE A 145 2.61 12.94 7.39
N LEU A 146 3.00 11.94 6.60
CA LEU A 146 4.40 11.50 6.53
C LEU A 146 5.24 12.46 5.68
N ASP A 147 6.52 12.57 6.05
CA ASP A 147 7.54 13.19 5.21
C ASP A 147 7.80 12.37 3.94
N PRO A 148 8.42 12.97 2.89
CA PRO A 148 8.83 12.24 1.71
C PRO A 148 9.67 11.01 2.04
N GLY A 149 9.35 9.88 1.41
CA GLY A 149 10.01 8.60 1.65
C GLY A 149 9.12 7.42 1.29
N VAL A 150 9.63 6.20 1.48
CA VAL A 150 8.92 4.95 1.19
C VAL A 150 8.65 4.21 2.49
N TYR A 151 7.40 3.81 2.70
CA TYR A 151 6.94 3.28 4.00
C TYR A 151 6.08 2.04 3.83
N VAL A 152 6.10 1.18 4.84
CA VAL A 152 5.08 0.13 5.05
C VAL A 152 4.15 0.60 6.17
N CYS A 153 2.84 0.63 5.92
CA CYS A 153 1.84 0.98 6.92
C CYS A 153 0.82 -0.16 7.08
N MET A 154 0.89 -0.88 8.18
CA MET A 154 -0.03 -1.96 8.54
C MET A 154 -0.06 -2.17 10.06
N HIS A 155 -1.23 -2.57 10.56
CA HIS A 155 -1.43 -2.94 11.97
C HIS A 155 -0.98 -1.85 12.96
N ASN A 156 -1.40 -0.62 12.70
CA ASN A 156 -1.09 0.58 13.50
C ASN A 156 0.43 0.85 13.64
N ARG A 157 1.19 0.50 12.61
CA ARG A 157 2.63 0.72 12.54
C ARG A 157 3.03 1.30 11.19
N VAL A 158 3.93 2.28 11.23
CA VAL A 158 4.59 2.84 10.06
C VAL A 158 6.07 2.50 10.16
N LEU A 159 6.62 1.86 9.14
CA LEU A 159 8.02 1.47 9.05
C LEU A 159 8.63 2.04 7.78
N ARG A 160 9.68 2.82 7.91
CA ARG A 160 10.39 3.40 6.75
C ARG A 160 11.31 2.36 6.12
N LEU A 161 11.25 2.23 4.80
CA LEU A 161 12.18 1.43 4.01
C LEU A 161 13.47 2.23 3.71
N PRO A 162 14.60 1.54 3.51
CA PRO A 162 14.80 0.08 3.48
C PRO A 162 14.92 -0.55 4.86
N GLY A 163 15.13 -1.87 4.87
CA GLY A 163 15.42 -2.62 6.10
C GLY A 163 14.20 -3.23 6.79
N VAL A 164 13.03 -3.14 6.18
CA VAL A 164 11.79 -3.76 6.66
C VAL A 164 11.65 -5.17 6.08
N ARG A 165 11.19 -6.12 6.89
CA ARG A 165 10.87 -7.48 6.46
C ARG A 165 9.56 -7.98 7.06
N LYS A 166 8.91 -8.92 6.39
CA LYS A 166 7.76 -9.66 6.94
C LYS A 166 8.25 -10.67 7.99
N ASP A 167 7.61 -10.68 9.15
CA ASP A 167 7.70 -11.74 10.16
C ASP A 167 6.51 -12.69 9.93
N PRO A 168 6.74 -13.85 9.31
CA PRO A 168 5.65 -14.77 8.95
C PRO A 168 5.01 -15.45 10.16
N GLU A 169 5.76 -15.62 11.27
CA GLU A 169 5.24 -16.25 12.48
C GLU A 169 4.25 -15.34 13.22
N ARG A 170 4.51 -14.02 13.17
CA ARG A 170 3.68 -13.00 13.84
C ARG A 170 2.77 -12.25 12.88
N LEU A 171 2.78 -12.59 11.60
CA LEU A 171 1.99 -11.96 10.54
C LEU A 171 2.07 -10.42 10.58
N ARG A 172 3.29 -9.88 10.67
CA ARG A 172 3.54 -8.43 10.74
C ARG A 172 4.85 -8.04 10.07
N PHE A 173 5.02 -6.75 9.83
CA PHE A 173 6.29 -6.19 9.37
C PHE A 173 7.14 -5.70 10.55
N VAL A 174 8.45 -5.89 10.45
CA VAL A 174 9.45 -5.50 11.46
C VAL A 174 10.73 -5.01 10.77
N TYR A 175 11.54 -4.22 11.46
CA TYR A 175 12.90 -3.97 11.00
C TYR A 175 13.75 -5.23 11.10
N SER A 176 14.64 -5.42 10.12
CA SER A 176 15.70 -6.44 10.20
C SER A 176 16.64 -6.13 11.37
N SER A 177 17.20 -7.15 11.98
CA SER A 177 18.08 -7.00 13.17
C SER A 177 19.31 -6.11 12.91
N SER A 178 19.77 -6.00 11.67
CA SER A 178 20.84 -5.09 11.25
C SER A 178 20.45 -3.59 11.26
N PHE A 179 19.16 -3.26 11.32
CA PHE A 179 18.63 -1.88 11.36
C PHE A 179 18.11 -1.45 12.75
N GLN A 180 18.26 -2.27 13.77
CA GLN A 180 17.81 -1.97 15.13
C GLN A 180 18.87 -1.28 16.01
N SER A 181 20.06 -0.98 15.48
CA SER A 181 21.23 -0.50 16.21
C SER A 181 21.60 0.97 15.95
N GLU A 182 20.62 1.84 15.62
CA GLU A 182 20.78 3.29 15.64
C GLU A 182 19.77 3.99 16.54
#